data_dc3d98d32b5549eddcc3c27daf34a018
#
_entry.id   dc3d98d32b5549eddcc3c27daf34a018
#
_cell.length_a   1.000
_cell.length_b   1.000
_cell.length_c   1.000
_cell.angle_alpha   90.00
_cell.angle_beta   90.00
_cell.angle_gamma   90.00
#
_symmetry.space_group_name_H-M   'P 1'
#
loop_
_entity.id
_entity.type
_entity.pdbx_description
1 polymer ?
#
loop_
_entity_poly.entity_id
_entity_poly.type
_entity_poly.pdbx_seq_one_letter_code
_entity_poly.pdbx_strand_id
1 'polypeptide(L)' 'MSLNAPSLETRTAILRMTATMYGYDIPSEAIDLLVERYPDDIRTLKGALTRLAVIATLTGQSMTTQFAKRELGIMA' A
#
# COMPACT_ATOMS: atom_id res chain seq x y z
N MET A 1 -16.10 -16.42 17.09
CA MET A 1 -15.00 -15.53 16.78
C MET A 1 -14.28 -15.97 15.52
N SER A 2 -14.09 -15.05 14.63
CA SER A 2 -13.45 -15.34 13.35
C SER A 2 -11.93 -15.25 13.46
N LEU A 3 -11.25 -16.25 12.89
CA LEU A 3 -9.81 -16.26 12.77
C LEU A 3 -9.40 -15.94 11.33
N ASN A 4 -10.34 -15.45 10.55
CA ASN A 4 -10.10 -15.12 9.15
C ASN A 4 -9.19 -13.90 9.01
N ALA A 5 -8.60 -13.76 7.84
CA ALA A 5 -7.83 -12.57 7.52
C ALA A 5 -8.71 -11.32 7.65
N PRO A 6 -8.11 -10.16 7.93
CA PRO A 6 -8.88 -8.93 8.02
C PRO A 6 -9.67 -8.66 6.74
N SER A 7 -10.83 -8.02 6.88
CA SER A 7 -11.65 -7.66 5.74
C SER A 7 -10.93 -6.62 4.87
N LEU A 8 -11.44 -6.43 3.67
CA LEU A 8 -10.93 -5.42 2.75
C LEU A 8 -10.93 -4.03 3.42
N GLU A 9 -12.02 -3.70 4.10
CA GLU A 9 -12.13 -2.42 4.79
C GLU A 9 -11.07 -2.26 5.86
N THR A 10 -10.85 -3.33 6.63
CA THR A 10 -9.85 -3.30 7.70
C THR A 10 -8.45 -3.13 7.13
N ARG A 11 -8.13 -3.85 6.07
CA ARG A 11 -6.81 -3.72 5.43
C ARG A 11 -6.60 -2.32 4.89
N THR A 12 -7.61 -1.76 4.24
CA THR A 12 -7.55 -0.41 3.71
C THR A 12 -7.32 0.61 4.83
N ALA A 13 -8.03 0.46 5.94
CA ALA A 13 -7.89 1.35 7.08
C ALA A 13 -6.48 1.26 7.67
N ILE A 14 -5.94 0.07 7.77
CA ILE A 14 -4.58 -0.14 8.29
C ILE A 14 -3.55 0.57 7.42
N LEU A 15 -3.68 0.44 6.11
CA LEU A 15 -2.74 1.09 5.20
C LEU A 15 -2.84 2.61 5.26
N ARG A 16 -4.06 3.14 5.32
CA ARG A 16 -4.25 4.58 5.45
C ARG A 16 -3.64 5.11 6.73
N MET A 17 -3.86 4.40 7.83
CA MET A 17 -3.30 4.77 9.11
C MET A 17 -1.78 4.73 9.07
N THR A 18 -1.21 3.70 8.49
CA THR A 18 0.23 3.56 8.36
C THR A 18 0.81 4.69 7.53
N ALA A 19 0.18 5.02 6.41
CA ALA A 19 0.64 6.12 5.56
C ALA A 19 0.61 7.44 6.31
N THR A 20 -0.45 7.68 7.07
CA THR A 20 -0.58 8.90 7.85
C THR A 20 0.50 8.99 8.93
N MET A 21 0.75 7.87 9.61
CA MET A 21 1.76 7.82 10.67
C MET A 21 3.16 8.15 10.16
N TYR A 22 3.48 7.70 8.97
CA TYR A 22 4.79 7.95 8.38
C TYR A 22 4.85 9.20 7.52
N GLY A 23 3.73 9.91 7.39
CA GLY A 23 3.69 11.13 6.61
C GLY A 23 3.71 10.91 5.10
N TYR A 24 3.33 9.74 4.64
CA TYR A 24 3.24 9.45 3.21
C TYR A 24 1.94 9.99 2.63
N ASP A 25 2.04 10.67 1.50
CA ASP A 25 0.87 11.18 0.78
C ASP A 25 0.52 10.19 -0.32
N ILE A 26 -0.38 9.25 -0.02
CA ILE A 26 -0.72 8.16 -0.92
C ILE A 26 -2.19 8.26 -1.34
N PRO A 27 -2.48 8.26 -2.66
CA PRO A 27 -3.87 8.30 -3.12
C PRO A 27 -4.64 7.05 -2.69
N SER A 28 -5.93 7.21 -2.47
CA SER A 28 -6.81 6.09 -2.11
C SER A 28 -6.73 4.97 -3.15
N GLU A 29 -6.64 5.32 -4.42
CA GLU A 29 -6.57 4.33 -5.49
C GLU A 29 -5.32 3.47 -5.39
N ALA A 30 -4.19 4.07 -4.99
CA ALA A 30 -2.96 3.31 -4.80
C ALA A 30 -3.09 2.35 -3.62
N ILE A 31 -3.75 2.78 -2.56
CA ILE A 31 -4.02 1.91 -1.41
C ILE A 31 -4.90 0.73 -1.84
N ASP A 32 -5.93 1.01 -2.62
CA ASP A 32 -6.81 -0.05 -3.13
C ASP A 32 -6.04 -1.07 -3.97
N LEU A 33 -5.12 -0.60 -4.81
CA LEU A 33 -4.28 -1.50 -5.61
C LEU A 33 -3.45 -2.42 -4.72
N LEU A 34 -2.85 -1.88 -3.68
CA LEU A 34 -2.04 -2.67 -2.76
C LEU A 34 -2.89 -3.73 -2.06
N VAL A 35 -4.07 -3.34 -1.59
CA VAL A 35 -4.96 -4.26 -0.88
C VAL A 35 -5.40 -5.39 -1.80
N GLU A 36 -5.69 -5.10 -3.05
CA GLU A 36 -6.06 -6.12 -4.02
C GLU A 36 -4.90 -7.05 -4.36
N ARG A 37 -3.69 -6.49 -4.43
CA ARG A 37 -2.50 -7.27 -4.80
C ARG A 37 -2.09 -8.25 -3.71
N TYR A 38 -2.25 -7.86 -2.44
CA TYR A 38 -1.81 -8.65 -1.30
C TYR A 38 -2.98 -8.87 -0.34
N PRO A 39 -3.93 -9.73 -0.69
CA PRO A 39 -5.17 -9.84 0.09
C PRO A 39 -5.02 -10.56 1.43
N ASP A 40 -3.98 -11.36 1.60
CA ASP A 40 -3.92 -12.27 2.74
C ASP A 40 -2.88 -11.93 3.80
N ASP A 41 -2.04 -10.92 3.58
CA ASP A 41 -0.91 -10.68 4.46
C ASP A 41 -0.70 -9.19 4.72
N ILE A 42 -1.06 -8.76 5.91
CA ILE A 42 -0.90 -7.37 6.35
C ILE A 42 0.57 -6.96 6.36
N ARG A 43 1.46 -7.87 6.75
CA ARG A 43 2.88 -7.57 6.80
C ARG A 43 3.41 -7.26 5.40
N THR A 44 3.02 -8.06 4.42
CA THR A 44 3.41 -7.85 3.04
C THR A 44 2.82 -6.54 2.50
N LEU A 45 1.58 -6.23 2.88
CA LEU A 45 0.93 -4.99 2.51
C LEU A 45 1.72 -3.78 3.02
N LYS A 46 2.07 -3.78 4.29
CA LYS A 46 2.82 -2.69 4.88
C LYS A 46 4.21 -2.57 4.25
N GLY A 47 4.84 -3.70 3.99
CA GLY A 47 6.14 -3.71 3.34
C GLY A 47 6.09 -3.11 1.93
N ALA A 48 5.07 -3.46 1.16
CA ALA A 48 4.89 -2.92 -0.17
C ALA A 48 4.64 -1.42 -0.13
N LEU A 49 3.82 -0.96 0.80
CA LEU A 49 3.54 0.46 0.98
C LEU A 49 4.83 1.23 1.28
N THR A 50 5.61 0.72 2.23
CA THR A 50 6.87 1.35 2.61
C THR A 50 7.84 1.40 1.42
N ARG A 51 7.92 0.30 0.68
CA ARG A 51 8.80 0.23 -0.48
C ARG A 51 8.42 1.26 -1.54
N LEU A 52 7.13 1.38 -1.83
CA LEU A 52 6.66 2.38 -2.79
C LEU A 52 7.01 3.79 -2.32
N ALA A 53 6.80 4.08 -1.05
CA ALA A 53 7.09 5.40 -0.50
C ALA A 53 8.58 5.72 -0.58
N VAL A 54 9.44 4.75 -0.29
CA VAL A 54 10.89 4.93 -0.37
C VAL A 54 11.31 5.21 -1.81
N ILE A 55 10.80 4.44 -2.75
CA ILE A 55 11.15 4.63 -4.17
C ILE A 55 10.69 6.01 -4.65
N ALA A 56 9.47 6.41 -4.29
CA ALA A 56 8.95 7.72 -4.67
C ALA A 56 9.84 8.84 -4.12
N THR A 57 10.26 8.70 -2.87
CA THR A 57 11.10 9.70 -2.22
C THR A 57 12.48 9.77 -2.89
N LEU A 58 13.09 8.61 -3.14
CA LEU A 58 14.43 8.57 -3.73
C LEU A 58 14.46 9.09 -5.16
N THR A 59 13.40 8.86 -5.91
CA THR A 59 13.32 9.31 -7.31
C THR A 59 12.71 10.69 -7.46
N GLY A 60 12.20 11.26 -6.37
CA GLY A 60 11.56 12.58 -6.41
C GLY A 60 10.21 12.56 -7.12
N GLN A 61 9.61 11.40 -7.30
CA GLN A 61 8.32 11.28 -7.96
C GLN A 61 7.18 11.32 -6.96
N SER A 62 6.03 11.83 -7.42
CA SER A 62 4.83 11.78 -6.60
C SER A 62 4.26 10.37 -6.59
N MET A 63 3.69 9.98 -5.45
CA MET A 63 3.02 8.69 -5.32
C MET A 63 1.66 8.79 -6.01
N THR A 64 1.59 8.34 -7.26
CA THR A 64 0.35 8.33 -8.04
C THR A 64 -0.11 6.90 -8.29
N THR A 65 -1.36 6.76 -8.75
CA THR A 65 -1.88 5.45 -9.11
C THR A 65 -1.05 4.79 -10.20
N GLN A 66 -0.63 5.57 -11.19
CA GLN A 66 0.20 5.06 -12.28
C GLN A 66 1.56 4.60 -11.76
N PHE A 67 2.16 5.38 -10.87
CA PHE A 67 3.43 5.01 -10.24
C PHE A 67 3.29 3.69 -9.49
N ALA A 68 2.23 3.56 -8.70
CA ALA A 68 1.99 2.34 -7.93
C ALA A 68 1.80 1.13 -8.85
N LYS A 69 1.04 1.27 -9.91
CA LYS A 69 0.81 0.18 -10.87
C LYS A 69 2.12 -0.28 -11.49
N ARG A 70 2.95 0.66 -11.89
CA ARG A 70 4.22 0.34 -12.53
C ARG A 70 5.15 -0.38 -11.57
N GLU A 71 5.28 0.12 -10.33
CA GLU A 71 6.18 -0.47 -9.37
C GLU A 71 5.69 -1.84 -8.90
N LEU A 72 4.39 -2.00 -8.72
CA LEU A 72 3.84 -3.30 -8.36
C LEU A 72 4.05 -4.32 -9.48
N GLY A 73 3.97 -3.89 -10.73
CA GLY A 73 4.27 -4.76 -11.86
C GLY A 73 5.71 -5.23 -11.85
N ILE A 74 6.64 -4.35 -11.48
CA ILE A 74 8.05 -4.69 -11.40
C ILE A 74 8.30 -5.64 -10.22
N MET A 75 7.63 -5.41 -9.10
CA MET A 75 7.80 -6.22 -7.90
C MET A 75 7.14 -7.60 -8.00
N ALA A 76 6.20 -7.76 -8.89
CA ALA A 76 5.54 -9.04 -9.09
C ALA A 76 6.46 -10.05 -9.80
#